data_5bab4223f1c4a872807d40f855bfa74a
#
_entry.id   5bab4223f1c4a872807d40f855bfa74a
#
_cell.length_a   1.000
_cell.length_b   1.000
_cell.length_c   1.000
_cell.angle_alpha   90.00
_cell.angle_beta   90.00
_cell.angle_gamma   90.00
#
_symmetry.space_group_name_H-M   'P 1'
#
loop_
_entity.id
_entity.type
_entity.pdbx_description
1 polymer ?
#
loop_
_entity_poly.entity_id
_entity_poly.type
_entity_poly.pdbx_seq_one_letter_code
_entity_poly.pdbx_strand_id
1 'polypeptide(L)'
;LGEIPDFPETQTTPSVYTRQTEPFNPTRVAEVLRQIKIGDDLTAEQRTQVRDLCAEFADTFALAVSEVFPVDFKTFKLTFPEGTKFITKVNQRPLTPPQREFLYERLNELETAGIIRRITPEEVKAASPTVLAQKAH
;
A
#
# COMPACT_ATOMS: atom_id res chain seq x y z
N LEU A 1 -13.87 -24.50 40.58
CA LEU A 1 -13.01 -23.55 39.81
C LEU A 1 -12.36 -24.40 38.72
N GLY A 2 -12.90 -24.31 37.50
CA GLY A 2 -12.40 -25.05 36.35
C GLY A 2 -11.05 -24.48 35.89
N GLU A 3 -10.13 -25.38 35.52
CA GLU A 3 -8.84 -25.05 34.92
C GLU A 3 -9.10 -24.27 33.61
N ILE A 4 -8.44 -23.12 33.47
CA ILE A 4 -8.42 -22.33 32.24
C ILE A 4 -7.61 -23.13 31.22
N PRO A 5 -8.16 -23.46 30.03
CA PRO A 5 -7.40 -24.17 29.02
C PRO A 5 -6.18 -23.34 28.61
N ASP A 6 -5.01 -23.97 28.61
CA ASP A 6 -3.78 -23.39 28.11
C ASP A 6 -3.94 -23.18 26.59
N PHE A 7 -4.07 -21.92 26.15
CA PHE A 7 -4.11 -21.61 24.74
C PHE A 7 -2.67 -21.76 24.22
N PRO A 8 -2.45 -22.54 23.13
CA PRO A 8 -1.12 -22.63 22.54
C PRO A 8 -0.65 -21.22 22.17
N GLU A 9 0.54 -20.85 22.65
CA GLU A 9 1.20 -19.62 22.24
C GLU A 9 1.25 -19.58 20.72
N THR A 10 0.52 -18.63 20.16
CA THR A 10 0.56 -18.36 18.72
C THR A 10 1.99 -17.91 18.44
N GLN A 11 2.79 -18.76 17.77
CA GLN A 11 4.09 -18.36 17.27
C GLN A 11 3.83 -17.19 16.30
N THR A 12 4.00 -15.98 16.80
CA THR A 12 3.94 -14.77 16.01
C THR A 12 5.14 -14.80 15.07
N THR A 13 4.89 -15.17 13.82
CA THR A 13 5.87 -15.00 12.75
C THR A 13 6.30 -13.54 12.76
N PRO A 14 7.60 -13.22 12.86
CA PRO A 14 8.03 -11.83 12.89
C PRO A 14 7.46 -11.09 11.69
N SER A 15 6.79 -9.98 11.92
CA SER A 15 6.24 -9.16 10.83
C SER A 15 7.39 -8.67 9.95
N VAL A 16 7.24 -8.79 8.62
CA VAL A 16 8.17 -8.22 7.65
C VAL A 16 7.86 -6.75 7.36
N TYR A 17 6.72 -6.24 7.84
CA TYR A 17 6.27 -4.86 7.60
C TYR A 17 6.85 -3.88 8.63
N THR A 18 8.18 -3.81 8.70
CA THR A 18 8.92 -3.02 9.70
C THR A 18 9.68 -1.84 9.07
N ARG A 19 9.28 -1.37 7.87
CA ARG A 19 10.00 -0.31 7.16
C ARG A 19 10.21 0.95 8.00
N GLN A 20 9.25 1.30 8.85
CA GLN A 20 9.30 2.50 9.67
C GLN A 20 10.15 2.32 10.95
N THR A 21 10.18 1.12 11.51
CA THR A 21 10.82 0.83 12.81
C THR A 21 12.18 0.16 12.65
N GLU A 22 12.24 -0.87 11.82
CA GLU A 22 13.44 -1.69 11.57
C GLU A 22 13.58 -2.02 10.08
N PRO A 23 13.89 -1.02 9.22
CA PRO A 23 13.92 -1.20 7.76
C PRO A 23 14.94 -2.26 7.32
N PHE A 24 16.00 -2.45 8.07
CA PHE A 24 17.09 -3.41 7.78
C PHE A 24 16.98 -4.71 8.55
N ASN A 25 15.81 -5.02 9.14
CA ASN A 25 15.57 -6.34 9.74
C ASN A 25 15.88 -7.44 8.72
N PRO A 26 16.71 -8.45 9.05
CA PRO A 26 17.15 -9.48 8.09
C PRO A 26 16.01 -10.21 7.39
N THR A 27 14.93 -10.50 8.12
CA THR A 27 13.73 -11.16 7.58
C THR A 27 13.04 -10.27 6.54
N ARG A 28 12.96 -8.95 6.82
CA ARG A 28 12.41 -7.98 5.88
C ARG A 28 13.29 -7.82 4.65
N VAL A 29 14.60 -7.68 4.81
CA VAL A 29 15.56 -7.56 3.70
C VAL A 29 15.48 -8.79 2.79
N ALA A 30 15.42 -9.99 3.37
CA ALA A 30 15.27 -11.23 2.60
C ALA A 30 13.97 -11.23 1.78
N GLU A 31 12.85 -10.74 2.36
CA GLU A 31 11.57 -10.64 1.67
C GLU A 31 11.60 -9.60 0.54
N VAL A 32 12.21 -8.43 0.76
CA VAL A 32 12.44 -7.42 -0.29
C VAL A 32 13.20 -8.04 -1.46
N LEU A 33 14.32 -8.71 -1.19
CA LEU A 33 15.15 -9.36 -2.22
C LEU A 33 14.43 -10.51 -2.93
N ARG A 34 13.48 -11.16 -2.28
CA ARG A 34 12.65 -12.22 -2.89
C ARG A 34 11.63 -11.64 -3.87
N GLN A 35 11.05 -10.48 -3.56
CA GLN A 35 10.00 -9.85 -4.39
C GLN A 35 10.55 -9.04 -5.55
N ILE A 36 11.79 -8.54 -5.46
CA ILE A 36 12.41 -7.76 -6.54
C ILE A 36 12.65 -8.67 -7.75
N LYS A 37 12.13 -8.23 -8.90
CA LYS A 37 12.41 -8.86 -10.19
C LYS A 37 13.63 -8.18 -10.82
N ILE A 38 14.72 -8.92 -10.90
CA ILE A 38 15.94 -8.50 -11.58
C ILE A 38 15.94 -9.11 -12.98
N GLY A 39 16.27 -8.31 -14.00
CA GLY A 39 16.33 -8.75 -15.39
C GLY A 39 17.26 -9.95 -15.62
N ASP A 40 16.96 -10.75 -16.64
CA ASP A 40 17.69 -12.00 -16.92
C ASP A 40 18.94 -11.80 -17.77
N ASP A 41 19.14 -10.59 -18.28
CA ASP A 41 20.25 -10.17 -19.16
C ASP A 41 21.55 -9.82 -18.40
N LEU A 42 21.55 -9.93 -17.07
CA LEU A 42 22.70 -9.64 -16.21
C LEU A 42 23.60 -10.87 -16.03
N THR A 43 24.92 -10.64 -15.96
CA THR A 43 25.85 -11.69 -15.50
C THR A 43 25.63 -12.04 -14.03
N ALA A 44 26.19 -13.14 -13.56
CA ALA A 44 26.10 -13.56 -12.16
C ALA A 44 26.69 -12.51 -11.21
N GLU A 45 27.82 -11.91 -11.58
CA GLU A 45 28.49 -10.86 -10.80
C GLU A 45 27.62 -9.58 -10.74
N GLN A 46 27.09 -9.15 -11.88
CA GLN A 46 26.19 -7.98 -11.94
C GLN A 46 24.92 -8.21 -11.12
N ARG A 47 24.34 -9.40 -11.20
CA ARG A 47 23.15 -9.77 -10.41
C ARG A 47 23.45 -9.71 -8.91
N THR A 48 24.61 -10.17 -8.48
CA THR A 48 25.04 -10.07 -7.08
C THR A 48 25.17 -8.61 -6.66
N GLN A 49 25.85 -7.78 -7.45
CA GLN A 49 25.99 -6.34 -7.17
C GLN A 49 24.63 -5.63 -7.04
N VAL A 50 23.68 -5.93 -7.93
CA VAL A 50 22.32 -5.37 -7.85
C VAL A 50 21.60 -5.83 -6.59
N ARG A 51 21.72 -7.11 -6.21
CA ARG A 51 21.12 -7.63 -4.98
C ARG A 51 21.71 -6.98 -3.73
N ASP A 52 23.03 -6.81 -3.70
CA ASP A 52 23.72 -6.16 -2.58
C ASP A 52 23.27 -4.70 -2.44
N LEU A 53 23.18 -3.98 -3.57
CA LEU A 53 22.64 -2.61 -3.60
C LEU A 53 21.19 -2.55 -3.10
N CYS A 54 20.32 -3.48 -3.54
CA CYS A 54 18.94 -3.54 -3.06
C CYS A 54 18.84 -3.87 -1.57
N ALA A 55 19.78 -4.65 -1.04
CA ALA A 55 19.86 -4.94 0.40
C ALA A 55 20.32 -3.71 1.20
N GLU A 56 21.32 -2.98 0.70
CA GLU A 56 21.85 -1.75 1.29
C GLU A 56 20.76 -0.66 1.39
N PHE A 57 19.91 -0.56 0.37
CA PHE A 57 18.79 0.41 0.31
C PHE A 57 17.42 -0.24 0.53
N ALA A 58 17.34 -1.24 1.36
CA ALA A 58 16.09 -1.97 1.63
C ALA A 58 14.99 -1.08 2.23
N ASP A 59 15.35 0.00 2.89
CA ASP A 59 14.43 1.02 3.43
C ASP A 59 13.64 1.79 2.36
N THR A 60 14.12 1.81 1.10
CA THR A 60 13.41 2.48 -0.01
C THR A 60 12.23 1.66 -0.55
N PHE A 61 12.20 0.36 -0.27
CA PHE A 61 11.16 -0.55 -0.76
C PHE A 61 10.02 -0.71 0.26
N ALA A 62 8.78 -0.57 -0.20
CA ALA A 62 7.59 -0.88 0.56
C ALA A 62 7.06 -2.27 0.14
N LEU A 63 6.91 -3.18 1.08
CA LEU A 63 6.38 -4.53 0.84
C LEU A 63 4.85 -4.56 0.78
N ALA A 64 4.20 -3.57 1.40
CA ALA A 64 2.76 -3.42 1.41
C ALA A 64 2.35 -1.95 1.42
N VAL A 65 1.09 -1.67 1.13
CA VAL A 65 0.52 -0.32 1.16
C VAL A 65 0.68 0.33 2.55
N SER A 66 0.61 -0.45 3.61
CA SER A 66 0.82 0.00 4.99
C SER A 66 2.24 0.52 5.28
N GLU A 67 3.22 0.20 4.43
CA GLU A 67 4.59 0.71 4.51
C GLU A 67 4.85 1.95 3.65
N VAL A 68 3.83 2.48 2.97
CA VAL A 68 3.92 3.71 2.17
C VAL A 68 3.62 4.91 3.07
N PHE A 69 4.61 5.78 3.28
CA PHE A 69 4.50 6.97 4.13
C PHE A 69 4.55 8.25 3.30
N PRO A 70 3.81 9.29 3.70
CA PRO A 70 3.95 10.60 3.11
C PRO A 70 5.39 11.11 3.29
N VAL A 71 5.89 11.85 2.30
CA VAL A 71 7.14 12.59 2.47
C VAL A 71 6.86 13.88 3.24
N ASP A 72 7.74 14.25 4.17
CA ASP A 72 7.61 15.44 5.02
C ASP A 72 8.24 16.70 4.39
N PHE A 73 9.16 16.53 3.44
CA PHE A 73 9.86 17.63 2.77
C PHE A 73 9.04 18.29 1.64
N LYS A 74 7.89 17.74 1.24
CA LYS A 74 7.05 18.29 0.16
C LYS A 74 5.57 18.07 0.40
N THR A 75 4.82 19.17 0.43
CA THR A 75 3.36 19.15 0.44
C THR A 75 2.84 19.48 -0.96
N PHE A 76 2.03 18.60 -1.53
CA PHE A 76 1.35 18.87 -2.78
C PHE A 76 0.06 19.67 -2.52
N LYS A 77 -0.02 20.85 -3.14
CA LYS A 77 -1.20 21.73 -3.05
C LYS A 77 -1.88 21.77 -4.42
N LEU A 78 -3.16 21.45 -4.44
CA LEU A 78 -4.00 21.66 -5.62
C LEU A 78 -4.38 23.14 -5.71
N THR A 79 -4.06 23.78 -6.82
CA THR A 79 -4.43 25.18 -7.08
C THR A 79 -5.52 25.21 -8.14
N PHE A 80 -6.60 25.89 -7.86
CA PHE A 80 -7.74 26.05 -8.75
C PHE A 80 -7.95 27.54 -9.05
N PRO A 81 -8.43 27.88 -10.26
CA PRO A 81 -8.86 29.24 -10.59
C PRO A 81 -9.92 29.73 -9.61
N GLU A 82 -9.91 31.03 -9.33
CA GLU A 82 -10.94 31.65 -8.49
C GLU A 82 -12.34 31.40 -9.07
N GLY A 83 -13.32 31.12 -8.22
CA GLY A 83 -14.69 30.83 -8.64
C GLY A 83 -14.93 29.41 -9.17
N THR A 84 -13.91 28.52 -9.15
CA THR A 84 -14.11 27.12 -9.56
C THR A 84 -15.21 26.45 -8.73
N LYS A 85 -16.23 25.91 -9.42
CA LYS A 85 -17.31 25.14 -8.80
C LYS A 85 -17.04 23.65 -8.96
N PHE A 86 -17.08 22.91 -7.87
CA PHE A 86 -16.90 21.47 -7.84
C PHE A 86 -18.23 20.73 -7.78
N ILE A 87 -18.30 19.59 -8.45
CA ILE A 87 -19.43 18.68 -8.37
C ILE A 87 -19.27 17.87 -7.07
N THR A 88 -20.29 17.91 -6.21
CA THR A 88 -20.32 17.15 -4.95
C THR A 88 -21.11 15.85 -5.07
N LYS A 89 -21.82 15.65 -6.18
CA LYS A 89 -22.62 14.44 -6.45
C LYS A 89 -22.34 13.95 -7.86
N VAL A 90 -21.90 12.70 -7.98
CA VAL A 90 -21.61 12.07 -9.28
C VAL A 90 -22.46 10.83 -9.47
N ASN A 91 -22.79 10.54 -10.74
CA ASN A 91 -23.42 9.29 -11.13
C ASN A 91 -22.32 8.23 -11.30
N GLN A 92 -22.17 7.35 -10.30
CA GLN A 92 -21.27 6.21 -10.37
C GLN A 92 -21.87 5.16 -11.30
N ARG A 93 -21.11 4.68 -12.29
CA ARG A 93 -21.50 3.52 -13.11
C ARG A 93 -21.70 2.29 -12.19
N PRO A 94 -22.77 1.52 -12.39
CA PRO A 94 -22.93 0.26 -11.71
C PRO A 94 -21.72 -0.64 -11.92
N LEU A 95 -21.22 -1.22 -10.83
CA LEU A 95 -20.13 -2.19 -10.88
C LEU A 95 -20.72 -3.60 -10.93
N THR A 96 -20.09 -4.47 -11.72
CA THR A 96 -20.40 -5.90 -11.66
C THR A 96 -20.03 -6.48 -10.30
N PRO A 97 -20.61 -7.61 -9.86
CA PRO A 97 -20.26 -8.21 -8.57
C PRO A 97 -18.74 -8.42 -8.36
N PRO A 98 -17.98 -8.99 -9.32
CA PRO A 98 -16.53 -9.14 -9.17
C PRO A 98 -15.77 -7.80 -9.07
N GLN A 99 -16.21 -6.77 -9.83
CA GLN A 99 -15.61 -5.43 -9.74
C GLN A 99 -15.86 -4.78 -8.38
N ARG A 100 -17.05 -4.99 -7.81
CA ARG A 100 -17.42 -4.46 -6.50
C ARG A 100 -16.59 -5.11 -5.40
N GLU A 101 -16.45 -6.42 -5.43
CA GLU A 101 -15.64 -7.19 -4.48
C GLU A 101 -14.18 -6.69 -4.50
N PHE A 102 -13.57 -6.63 -5.69
CA PHE A 102 -12.23 -6.10 -5.86
C PHE A 102 -12.08 -4.67 -5.34
N LEU A 103 -13.02 -3.78 -5.67
CA LEU A 103 -12.95 -2.37 -5.25
C LEU A 103 -13.05 -2.25 -3.73
N TYR A 104 -13.97 -2.98 -3.09
CA TYR A 104 -14.16 -2.89 -1.65
C TYR A 104 -12.96 -3.44 -0.88
N GLU A 105 -12.36 -4.51 -1.36
CA GLU A 105 -11.11 -5.03 -0.80
C GLU A 105 -10.01 -3.96 -0.84
N ARG A 106 -9.82 -3.29 -1.98
CA ARG A 106 -8.82 -2.23 -2.12
C ARG A 106 -9.13 -1.00 -1.26
N LEU A 107 -10.37 -0.59 -1.16
CA LEU A 107 -10.76 0.52 -0.29
C LEU A 107 -10.50 0.21 1.19
N ASN A 108 -10.81 -1.00 1.63
CA ASN A 108 -10.55 -1.43 3.00
C ASN A 108 -9.03 -1.48 3.30
N GLU A 109 -8.22 -1.97 2.36
CA GLU A 109 -6.76 -1.95 2.46
C GLU A 109 -6.23 -0.53 2.63
N LEU A 110 -6.66 0.41 1.78
CA LEU A 110 -6.25 1.82 1.82
C LEU A 110 -6.73 2.52 3.09
N GLU A 111 -7.95 2.24 3.56
CA GLU A 111 -8.49 2.79 4.81
C GLU A 111 -7.72 2.26 6.02
N THR A 112 -7.44 0.95 6.06
CA THR A 112 -6.65 0.32 7.12
C THR A 112 -5.22 0.86 7.17
N ALA A 113 -4.63 1.14 6.01
CA ALA A 113 -3.31 1.76 5.89
C ALA A 113 -3.30 3.27 6.19
N GLY A 114 -4.45 3.90 6.46
CA GLY A 114 -4.57 5.32 6.75
C GLY A 114 -4.34 6.25 5.54
N ILE A 115 -4.34 5.70 4.32
CA ILE A 115 -4.15 6.48 3.09
C ILE A 115 -5.42 7.24 2.71
N ILE A 116 -6.58 6.65 2.97
CA ILE A 116 -7.88 7.28 2.82
C ILE A 116 -8.66 7.19 4.13
N ARG A 117 -9.68 8.04 4.27
CA ARG A 117 -10.64 7.97 5.37
C ARG A 117 -12.05 8.18 4.86
N ARG A 118 -13.01 7.66 5.59
CA ARG A 118 -14.42 8.00 5.38
C ARG A 118 -14.67 9.43 5.83
N ILE A 119 -15.54 10.13 5.11
CA ILE A 119 -15.99 11.48 5.44
C ILE A 119 -17.52 11.54 5.48
N THR A 120 -18.05 12.52 6.18
CA THR A 120 -19.48 12.77 6.22
C THR A 120 -19.94 13.55 4.98
N PRO A 121 -21.23 13.51 4.61
CA PRO A 121 -21.74 14.28 3.47
C PRO A 121 -21.41 15.77 3.54
N GLU A 122 -21.38 16.34 4.74
CA GLU A 122 -21.10 17.76 4.99
C GLU A 122 -19.62 18.12 4.72
N GLU A 123 -18.72 17.16 4.83
CA GLU A 123 -17.30 17.34 4.53
C GLU A 123 -16.99 17.29 3.02
N VAL A 124 -17.95 16.83 2.18
CA VAL A 124 -17.72 16.65 0.74
C VAL A 124 -17.57 18.00 0.05
N LYS A 125 -16.36 18.29 -0.43
CA LYS A 125 -16.06 19.49 -1.21
C LYS A 125 -16.10 19.23 -2.72
N ALA A 126 -15.72 18.05 -3.13
CA ALA A 126 -15.74 17.60 -4.53
C ALA A 126 -15.90 16.08 -4.57
N ALA A 127 -16.50 15.57 -5.63
CA ALA A 127 -16.63 14.14 -5.86
C ALA A 127 -16.28 13.80 -7.31
N SER A 128 -15.65 12.65 -7.53
CA SER A 128 -15.38 12.10 -8.85
C SER A 128 -15.84 10.64 -8.94
N PRO A 129 -16.23 10.16 -10.12
CA PRO A 129 -16.56 8.74 -10.29
C PRO A 129 -15.30 7.87 -10.17
N THR A 130 -15.48 6.67 -9.65
CA THR A 130 -14.45 5.65 -9.66
C THR A 130 -14.51 4.84 -10.95
N VAL A 131 -13.38 4.69 -11.62
CA VAL A 131 -13.25 3.89 -12.85
C VAL A 131 -12.28 2.77 -12.60
N LEU A 132 -12.73 1.52 -12.82
CA LEU A 132 -11.87 0.34 -12.81
C LEU A 132 -11.43 0.04 -14.23
N ALA A 133 -10.13 0.07 -14.48
CA ALA A 133 -9.52 -0.29 -15.74
C ALA A 133 -8.81 -1.63 -15.61
N GLN A 134 -9.16 -2.60 -16.44
CA GLN A 134 -8.42 -3.85 -16.55
C GLN A 134 -7.20 -3.60 -17.44
N LYS A 135 -6.00 -3.84 -16.90
CA LYS A 135 -4.78 -3.82 -17.73
C LYS A 135 -4.78 -5.05 -18.63
N ALA A 136 -4.55 -4.83 -19.93
CA ALA A 136 -4.19 -5.92 -20.81
C ALA A 136 -2.81 -6.48 -20.39
N HIS A 137 -2.72 -7.78 -20.28
CA HIS A 137 -1.47 -8.51 -20.01
C HIS A 137 -0.79 -8.84 -21.33
#